data_92c6edc854b008d6133df7100fff5f1e
#
_entry.id   92c6edc854b008d6133df7100fff5f1e
#
_cell.length_a   1.000
_cell.length_b   1.000
_cell.length_c   1.000
_cell.angle_alpha   90.00
_cell.angle_beta   90.00
_cell.angle_gamma   90.00
#
_symmetry.space_group_name_H-M   'P 1'
#
loop_
_entity.id
_entity.type
_entity.pdbx_description
1 polymer ?
#
loop_
_entity_poly.entity_id
_entity_poly.type
_entity_poly.pdbx_seq_one_letter_code
_entity_poly.pdbx_strand_id
1 'polypeptide(L)'
;MTPYAAVLFVHAVAVLTLTAGIAIETWMLYQMRRTPSLYEARLWVGAVPGLTLTGIVSLAIVLFTGAYLTAHLSAWAFAWPKLAVVGVLIFALLGALTGTRLRAIRRACVESSTKESGLTDQLRSPFLKVSVSIRIWIVGGTLLLMSATPGPLGSIGIILGSVALGLIFTQFKLKRKGETANASGKPAID
;
A
#
# COMPACT_ATOMS: atom_id res chain seq x y z
N MET A 1 -18.82 29.05 0.18
CA MET A 1 -18.59 27.62 -0.17
C MET A 1 -19.65 26.79 0.50
N THR A 2 -20.29 25.89 -0.23
CA THR A 2 -21.26 24.96 0.38
C THR A 2 -20.51 23.96 1.27
N PRO A 3 -21.07 23.48 2.38
CA PRO A 3 -20.43 22.47 3.24
C PRO A 3 -20.00 21.22 2.47
N TYR A 4 -20.82 20.83 1.48
CA TYR A 4 -20.49 19.71 0.57
C TYR A 4 -19.20 19.93 -0.21
N ALA A 5 -18.99 21.11 -0.81
CA ALA A 5 -17.78 21.41 -1.58
C ALA A 5 -16.52 21.40 -0.70
N ALA A 6 -16.62 21.89 0.54
CA ALA A 6 -15.52 21.86 1.48
C ALA A 6 -15.15 20.41 1.86
N VAL A 7 -16.14 19.57 2.17
CA VAL A 7 -15.88 18.16 2.51
C VAL A 7 -15.35 17.39 1.32
N LEU A 8 -15.84 17.63 0.11
CA LEU A 8 -15.33 17.03 -1.13
C LEU A 8 -13.86 17.40 -1.35
N PHE A 9 -13.49 18.66 -1.14
CA PHE A 9 -12.10 19.11 -1.25
C PHE A 9 -11.20 18.41 -0.23
N VAL A 10 -11.62 18.34 1.04
CA VAL A 10 -10.87 17.64 2.10
C VAL A 10 -10.71 16.16 1.77
N HIS A 11 -11.76 15.52 1.25
CA HIS A 11 -11.71 14.12 0.79
C HIS A 11 -10.67 13.94 -0.32
N ALA A 12 -10.70 14.77 -1.35
CA ALA A 12 -9.77 14.70 -2.47
C ALA A 12 -8.31 14.89 -2.01
N VAL A 13 -8.05 15.87 -1.14
CA VAL A 13 -6.71 16.10 -0.56
C VAL A 13 -6.26 14.89 0.26
N ALA A 14 -7.13 14.30 1.06
CA ALA A 14 -6.80 13.10 1.85
C ALA A 14 -6.49 11.90 0.97
N VAL A 15 -7.23 11.69 -0.12
CA VAL A 15 -6.95 10.62 -1.12
C VAL A 15 -5.62 10.84 -1.80
N LEU A 16 -5.31 12.07 -2.21
CA LEU A 16 -4.01 12.41 -2.81
C LEU A 16 -2.86 12.17 -1.83
N THR A 17 -3.02 12.59 -0.56
CA THR A 17 -2.02 12.39 0.49
C THR A 17 -1.80 10.90 0.76
N LEU A 18 -2.87 10.09 0.79
CA LEU A 18 -2.79 8.65 0.95
C LEU A 18 -2.03 8.00 -0.22
N THR A 19 -2.33 8.41 -1.44
CA THR A 19 -1.69 7.90 -2.67
C THR A 19 -0.20 8.29 -2.71
N ALA A 20 0.13 9.54 -2.37
CA ALA A 20 1.50 10.00 -2.25
C ALA A 20 2.27 9.22 -1.17
N GLY A 21 1.63 8.94 -0.03
CA GLY A 21 2.21 8.14 1.04
C GLY A 21 2.62 6.73 0.58
N ILE A 22 1.78 6.06 -0.22
CA ILE A 22 2.10 4.74 -0.80
C ILE A 22 3.26 4.84 -1.79
N ALA A 23 3.28 5.88 -2.61
CA ALA A 23 4.37 6.10 -3.57
C ALA A 23 5.71 6.28 -2.84
N ILE A 24 5.74 7.08 -1.77
CA ILE A 24 6.92 7.30 -0.93
C ILE A 24 7.32 6.01 -0.21
N GLU A 25 6.36 5.25 0.36
CA GLU A 25 6.62 3.96 0.99
C GLU A 25 7.25 2.97 0.00
N THR A 26 6.72 2.93 -1.23
CA THR A 26 7.24 2.07 -2.31
C THR A 26 8.66 2.46 -2.70
N TRP A 27 8.92 3.76 -2.86
CA TRP A 27 10.23 4.30 -3.16
C TRP A 27 11.24 4.00 -2.04
N MET A 28 10.84 4.22 -0.80
CA MET A 28 11.67 3.94 0.37
C MET A 28 12.06 2.46 0.45
N LEU A 29 11.10 1.54 0.27
CA LEU A 29 11.37 0.10 0.24
C LEU A 29 12.29 -0.30 -0.93
N TYR A 30 12.18 0.37 -2.07
CA TYR A 30 13.06 0.15 -3.20
C TYR A 30 14.49 0.59 -2.91
N GLN A 31 14.67 1.77 -2.31
CA GLN A 31 15.99 2.28 -1.92
C GLN A 31 16.64 1.40 -0.85
N MET A 32 15.91 1.04 0.21
CA MET A 32 16.42 0.16 1.26
C MET A 32 16.97 -1.18 0.73
N ARG A 33 16.41 -1.70 -0.36
CA ARG A 33 16.86 -2.95 -0.99
C ARG A 33 18.11 -2.80 -1.87
N ARG A 34 18.42 -1.57 -2.29
CA ARG A 34 19.59 -1.26 -3.13
C ARG A 34 20.80 -0.80 -2.34
N THR A 35 20.56 -0.34 -1.13
CA THR A 35 21.60 0.25 -0.28
C THR A 35 22.50 -0.84 0.29
N PRO A 36 23.83 -0.77 0.06
CA PRO A 36 24.78 -1.70 0.61
C PRO A 36 25.17 -1.38 2.07
N SER A 37 24.80 -0.19 2.58
CA SER A 37 25.23 0.35 3.87
C SER A 37 24.10 0.32 4.90
N LEU A 38 24.40 -0.24 6.09
CA LEU A 38 23.48 -0.22 7.24
C LEU A 38 23.14 1.21 7.72
N TYR A 39 24.08 2.14 7.56
CA TYR A 39 23.87 3.53 7.94
C TYR A 39 22.76 4.17 7.10
N GLU A 40 22.80 4.02 5.77
CA GLU A 40 21.75 4.53 4.88
C GLU A 40 20.40 3.83 5.12
N ALA A 41 20.41 2.51 5.36
CA ALA A 41 19.21 1.77 5.71
C ALA A 41 18.55 2.33 6.98
N ARG A 42 19.32 2.72 8.00
CA ARG A 42 18.82 3.37 9.22
C ARG A 42 18.17 4.71 8.96
N LEU A 43 18.72 5.53 8.06
CA LEU A 43 18.11 6.82 7.69
C LEU A 43 16.72 6.62 7.07
N TRP A 44 16.59 5.69 6.13
CA TRP A 44 15.30 5.37 5.51
C TRP A 44 14.29 4.81 6.51
N VAL A 45 14.72 3.92 7.39
CA VAL A 45 13.87 3.33 8.45
C VAL A 45 13.39 4.39 9.44
N GLY A 46 14.17 5.47 9.65
CA GLY A 46 13.78 6.61 10.48
C GLY A 46 12.52 7.33 10.02
N ALA A 47 12.24 7.35 8.72
CA ALA A 47 11.05 8.00 8.15
C ALA A 47 9.74 7.19 8.31
N VAL A 48 9.83 5.88 8.64
CA VAL A 48 8.66 4.98 8.73
C VAL A 48 7.57 5.47 9.69
N PRO A 49 7.86 5.97 10.90
CA PRO A 49 6.80 6.40 11.82
C PRO A 49 5.96 7.55 11.28
N GLY A 50 6.60 8.54 10.64
CA GLY A 50 5.91 9.68 10.03
C GLY A 50 4.98 9.23 8.91
N LEU A 51 5.44 8.38 7.99
CA LEU A 51 4.62 7.84 6.92
C LEU A 51 3.44 7.02 7.44
N THR A 52 3.66 6.22 8.50
CA THR A 52 2.58 5.42 9.10
C THR A 52 1.51 6.33 9.71
N LEU A 53 1.90 7.36 10.45
CA LEU A 53 0.96 8.30 11.07
C LEU A 53 0.17 9.06 10.00
N THR A 54 0.86 9.61 9.00
CA THR A 54 0.22 10.31 7.87
C THR A 54 -0.78 9.39 7.16
N GLY A 55 -0.42 8.13 6.93
CA GLY A 55 -1.31 7.14 6.31
C GLY A 55 -2.56 6.87 7.15
N ILE A 56 -2.44 6.71 8.47
CA ILE A 56 -3.58 6.47 9.37
C ILE A 56 -4.52 7.68 9.38
N VAL A 57 -3.97 8.89 9.53
CA VAL A 57 -4.76 10.13 9.57
C VAL A 57 -5.47 10.34 8.25
N SER A 58 -4.77 10.22 7.12
CA SER A 58 -5.38 10.36 5.79
C SER A 58 -6.47 9.32 5.55
N LEU A 59 -6.26 8.08 5.97
CA LEU A 59 -7.25 6.99 5.86
C LEU A 59 -8.51 7.30 6.68
N ALA A 60 -8.36 7.78 7.90
CA ALA A 60 -9.48 8.19 8.75
C ALA A 60 -10.28 9.32 8.09
N ILE A 61 -9.58 10.36 7.58
CA ILE A 61 -10.23 11.47 6.87
C ILE A 61 -10.98 10.95 5.64
N VAL A 62 -10.38 10.07 4.83
CA VAL A 62 -11.04 9.47 3.65
C VAL A 62 -12.32 8.74 4.04
N LEU A 63 -12.29 7.93 5.12
CA LEU A 63 -13.46 7.19 5.58
C LEU A 63 -14.57 8.11 6.06
N PHE A 64 -14.29 9.08 6.93
CA PHE A 64 -15.29 9.97 7.48
C PHE A 64 -15.91 10.89 6.40
N THR A 65 -15.06 11.51 5.58
CA THR A 65 -15.52 12.38 4.51
C THR A 65 -16.25 11.61 3.41
N GLY A 66 -15.76 10.41 3.06
CA GLY A 66 -16.43 9.52 2.11
C GLY A 66 -17.80 9.06 2.59
N ALA A 67 -17.94 8.71 3.87
CA ALA A 67 -19.22 8.36 4.48
C ALA A 67 -20.21 9.53 4.44
N TYR A 68 -19.75 10.75 4.76
CA TYR A 68 -20.55 11.96 4.68
C TYR A 68 -21.03 12.23 3.26
N LEU A 69 -20.13 12.19 2.27
CA LEU A 69 -20.46 12.43 0.86
C LEU A 69 -21.45 11.39 0.34
N THR A 70 -21.25 10.11 0.70
CA THR A 70 -22.17 9.02 0.33
C THR A 70 -23.55 9.20 0.95
N ALA A 71 -23.63 9.63 2.20
CA ALA A 71 -24.90 9.92 2.87
C ALA A 71 -25.61 11.11 2.23
N HIS A 72 -24.86 12.18 1.93
CA HIS A 72 -25.42 13.39 1.31
C HIS A 72 -26.03 13.12 -0.08
N LEU A 73 -25.42 12.19 -0.85
CA LEU A 73 -25.91 11.77 -2.16
C LEU A 73 -26.96 10.64 -2.08
N SER A 74 -27.37 10.22 -0.88
CA SER A 74 -28.22 9.03 -0.67
C SER A 74 -27.71 7.77 -1.37
N ALA A 75 -26.38 7.70 -1.59
CA ALA A 75 -25.75 6.66 -2.40
C ALA A 75 -25.56 5.33 -1.66
N TRP A 76 -25.89 5.24 -0.37
CA TRP A 76 -25.84 3.98 0.40
C TRP A 76 -26.77 2.88 -0.12
N ALA A 77 -27.78 3.24 -0.93
CA ALA A 77 -28.62 2.27 -1.62
C ALA A 77 -27.85 1.44 -2.67
N PHE A 78 -26.78 2.00 -3.22
CA PHE A 78 -25.95 1.35 -4.23
C PHE A 78 -24.88 0.43 -3.61
N ALA A 79 -24.37 -0.49 -4.42
CA ALA A 79 -23.35 -1.45 -3.99
C ALA A 79 -21.92 -0.84 -3.94
N TRP A 80 -21.61 0.09 -4.86
CA TRP A 80 -20.27 0.64 -5.02
C TRP A 80 -19.69 1.32 -3.77
N PRO A 81 -20.45 2.09 -2.94
CA PRO A 81 -19.85 2.69 -1.75
C PRO A 81 -19.48 1.64 -0.69
N LYS A 82 -20.34 0.61 -0.54
CA LYS A 82 -20.08 -0.49 0.39
C LYS A 82 -18.81 -1.24 0.02
N LEU A 83 -18.62 -1.51 -1.27
CA LEU A 83 -17.43 -2.19 -1.78
C LEU A 83 -16.18 -1.28 -1.73
N ALA A 84 -16.33 0.03 -1.92
CA ALA A 84 -15.25 0.98 -1.69
C ALA A 84 -14.77 0.94 -0.23
N VAL A 85 -15.68 0.89 0.74
CA VAL A 85 -15.34 0.72 2.17
C VAL A 85 -14.60 -0.59 2.41
N VAL A 86 -15.08 -1.70 1.83
CA VAL A 86 -14.37 -2.99 1.92
C VAL A 86 -12.95 -2.89 1.36
N GLY A 87 -12.77 -2.27 0.19
CA GLY A 87 -11.45 -2.03 -0.40
C GLY A 87 -10.52 -1.22 0.52
N VAL A 88 -11.05 -0.15 1.13
CA VAL A 88 -10.32 0.69 2.09
C VAL A 88 -9.96 -0.10 3.36
N LEU A 89 -10.83 -0.98 3.85
CA LEU A 89 -10.52 -1.84 5.01
C LEU A 89 -9.44 -2.87 4.69
N ILE A 90 -9.47 -3.50 3.52
CA ILE A 90 -8.40 -4.40 3.08
C ILE A 90 -7.07 -3.63 2.97
N PHE A 91 -7.10 -2.43 2.39
CA PHE A 91 -5.95 -1.53 2.34
C PHE A 91 -5.40 -1.22 3.73
N ALA A 92 -6.25 -0.87 4.69
CA ALA A 92 -5.87 -0.59 6.07
C ALA A 92 -5.22 -1.79 6.75
N LEU A 93 -5.81 -2.97 6.60
CA LEU A 93 -5.28 -4.22 7.17
C LEU A 93 -3.89 -4.53 6.61
N LEU A 94 -3.71 -4.49 5.30
CA LEU A 94 -2.41 -4.71 4.66
C LEU A 94 -1.38 -3.67 5.10
N GLY A 95 -1.79 -2.40 5.24
CA GLY A 95 -0.96 -1.32 5.76
C GLY A 95 -0.52 -1.54 7.20
N ALA A 96 -1.44 -1.99 8.06
CA ALA A 96 -1.12 -2.32 9.46
C ALA A 96 -0.12 -3.49 9.55
N LEU A 97 -0.33 -4.56 8.79
CA LEU A 97 0.58 -5.70 8.72
C LEU A 97 1.98 -5.32 8.21
N THR A 98 2.04 -4.46 7.18
CA THR A 98 3.31 -3.93 6.68
C THR A 98 3.98 -3.05 7.72
N GLY A 99 3.23 -2.18 8.39
CA GLY A 99 3.74 -1.29 9.43
C GLY A 99 4.29 -2.02 10.65
N THR A 100 3.67 -3.13 11.08
CA THR A 100 4.21 -3.95 12.18
C THR A 100 5.53 -4.61 11.81
N ARG A 101 5.67 -5.12 10.58
CA ARG A 101 6.93 -5.71 10.08
C ARG A 101 8.03 -4.66 9.94
N LEU A 102 7.72 -3.48 9.40
CA LEU A 102 8.69 -2.39 9.29
C LEU A 102 9.17 -1.90 10.67
N ARG A 103 8.27 -1.87 11.68
CA ARG A 103 8.67 -1.57 13.06
C ARG A 103 9.58 -2.64 13.66
N ALA A 104 9.34 -3.92 13.37
CA ALA A 104 10.22 -5.01 13.80
C ALA A 104 11.61 -4.89 13.16
N ILE A 105 11.70 -4.60 11.86
CA ILE A 105 12.95 -4.34 11.15
C ILE A 105 13.68 -3.15 11.77
N ARG A 106 12.97 -2.06 12.07
CA ARG A 106 13.54 -0.88 12.73
C ARG A 106 14.15 -1.21 14.10
N ARG A 107 13.44 -1.98 14.93
CA ARG A 107 13.97 -2.43 16.24
C ARG A 107 15.23 -3.25 16.07
N ALA A 108 15.20 -4.23 15.15
CA ALA A 108 16.38 -5.03 14.82
C ALA A 108 17.57 -4.18 14.36
N CYS A 109 17.34 -3.13 13.53
CA CYS A 109 18.40 -2.19 13.11
C CYS A 109 19.01 -1.39 14.26
N VAL A 110 18.21 -1.08 15.30
CA VAL A 110 18.67 -0.29 16.46
C VAL A 110 19.41 -1.18 17.46
N GLU A 111 18.91 -2.40 17.69
CA GLU A 111 19.46 -3.34 18.69
C GLU A 111 20.67 -4.13 18.19
N SER A 112 20.77 -4.37 16.87
CA SER A 112 21.83 -5.21 16.30
C SER A 112 22.97 -4.38 15.77
N SER A 113 24.02 -4.20 16.56
CA SER A 113 25.33 -3.74 16.05
C SER A 113 26.12 -4.86 15.31
N THR A 114 25.61 -6.12 15.28
CA THR A 114 26.46 -7.28 14.95
C THR A 114 25.89 -8.35 13.99
N LYS A 115 24.62 -8.26 13.51
CA LYS A 115 24.05 -9.29 12.61
C LYS A 115 23.45 -8.69 11.33
N GLU A 116 24.32 -8.46 10.33
CA GLU A 116 23.93 -7.94 9.00
C GLU A 116 23.07 -8.92 8.18
N SER A 117 23.28 -10.24 8.31
CA SER A 117 22.63 -11.24 7.47
C SER A 117 21.11 -11.33 7.67
N GLY A 118 20.63 -11.29 8.90
CA GLY A 118 19.18 -11.42 9.19
C GLY A 118 18.34 -10.21 8.75
N LEU A 119 18.93 -9.02 8.68
CA LEU A 119 18.23 -7.80 8.28
C LEU A 119 17.95 -7.78 6.77
N THR A 120 18.91 -8.21 5.97
CA THR A 120 18.80 -8.26 4.51
C THR A 120 17.69 -9.23 4.08
N ASP A 121 17.56 -10.36 4.77
CA ASP A 121 16.53 -11.36 4.47
C ASP A 121 15.13 -10.86 4.82
N GLN A 122 14.96 -10.15 5.93
CA GLN A 122 13.69 -9.54 6.30
C GLN A 122 13.25 -8.45 5.30
N LEU A 123 14.17 -7.61 4.82
CA LEU A 123 13.92 -6.61 3.79
C LEU A 123 13.59 -7.21 2.43
N ARG A 124 14.14 -8.39 2.13
CA ARG A 124 13.88 -9.13 0.88
C ARG A 124 12.58 -9.92 0.91
N SER A 125 11.86 -9.97 2.03
CA SER A 125 10.66 -10.77 2.17
C SER A 125 9.66 -10.49 1.04
N PRO A 126 9.09 -11.53 0.40
CA PRO A 126 8.12 -11.38 -0.69
C PRO A 126 6.83 -10.70 -0.23
N PHE A 127 6.49 -10.85 1.05
CA PHE A 127 5.29 -10.25 1.63
C PHE A 127 5.24 -8.73 1.48
N LEU A 128 6.33 -8.01 1.73
CA LEU A 128 6.38 -6.55 1.59
C LEU A 128 6.08 -6.10 0.14
N LYS A 129 6.55 -6.87 -0.84
CA LYS A 129 6.26 -6.59 -2.26
C LYS A 129 4.79 -6.84 -2.60
N VAL A 130 4.26 -7.98 -2.16
CA VAL A 130 2.86 -8.37 -2.39
C VAL A 130 1.92 -7.35 -1.76
N SER A 131 2.15 -6.99 -0.49
CA SER A 131 1.31 -6.05 0.24
C SER A 131 1.25 -4.68 -0.44
N VAL A 132 2.40 -4.12 -0.81
CA VAL A 132 2.45 -2.81 -1.49
C VAL A 132 1.80 -2.89 -2.87
N SER A 133 2.04 -3.96 -3.64
CA SER A 133 1.42 -4.14 -4.96
C SER A 133 -0.11 -4.18 -4.85
N ILE A 134 -0.65 -5.00 -3.97
CA ILE A 134 -2.11 -5.11 -3.77
C ILE A 134 -2.68 -3.76 -3.34
N ARG A 135 -2.03 -3.03 -2.43
CA ARG A 135 -2.50 -1.71 -1.97
C ARG A 135 -2.57 -0.68 -3.09
N ILE A 136 -1.58 -0.65 -3.99
CA ILE A 136 -1.59 0.23 -5.16
C ILE A 136 -2.79 -0.08 -6.06
N TRP A 137 -3.02 -1.35 -6.37
CA TRP A 137 -4.14 -1.75 -7.22
C TRP A 137 -5.50 -1.54 -6.57
N ILE A 138 -5.63 -1.72 -5.25
CA ILE A 138 -6.86 -1.41 -4.51
C ILE A 138 -7.18 0.08 -4.58
N VAL A 139 -6.19 0.96 -4.43
CA VAL A 139 -6.41 2.42 -4.59
C VAL A 139 -6.89 2.74 -5.99
N GLY A 140 -6.25 2.21 -7.03
CA GLY A 140 -6.69 2.37 -8.41
C GLY A 140 -8.11 1.85 -8.64
N GLY A 141 -8.42 0.65 -8.14
CA GLY A 141 -9.76 0.08 -8.23
C GLY A 141 -10.83 0.88 -7.48
N THR A 142 -10.49 1.41 -6.31
CA THR A 142 -11.42 2.25 -5.52
C THR A 142 -11.68 3.58 -6.23
N LEU A 143 -10.66 4.20 -6.83
CA LEU A 143 -10.82 5.40 -7.65
C LEU A 143 -11.70 5.13 -8.88
N LEU A 144 -11.48 4.00 -9.57
CA LEU A 144 -12.30 3.59 -10.69
C LEU A 144 -13.75 3.34 -10.26
N LEU A 145 -13.96 2.71 -9.10
CA LEU A 145 -15.28 2.45 -8.55
C LEU A 145 -16.08 3.76 -8.31
N MET A 146 -15.39 4.77 -7.75
CA MET A 146 -16.00 6.08 -7.48
C MET A 146 -16.27 6.88 -8.76
N SER A 147 -15.44 6.72 -9.79
CA SER A 147 -15.60 7.43 -11.06
C SER A 147 -16.67 6.82 -11.96
N ALA A 148 -16.70 5.48 -12.04
CA ALA A 148 -17.58 4.76 -12.96
C ALA A 148 -18.97 4.43 -12.37
N THR A 149 -19.11 4.47 -11.03
CA THR A 149 -20.33 4.10 -10.29
C THR A 149 -21.06 2.86 -10.86
N PRO A 150 -20.36 1.72 -11.03
CA PRO A 150 -20.90 0.56 -11.71
C PRO A 150 -21.97 -0.15 -10.89
N GLY A 151 -22.78 -0.96 -11.56
CA GLY A 151 -23.74 -1.84 -10.90
C GLY A 151 -23.05 -2.87 -9.97
N PRO A 152 -23.83 -3.68 -9.23
CA PRO A 152 -23.29 -4.58 -8.19
C PRO A 152 -22.20 -5.54 -8.70
N LEU A 153 -22.46 -6.22 -9.83
CA LEU A 153 -21.52 -7.15 -10.44
C LEU A 153 -20.23 -6.47 -10.92
N GLY A 154 -20.35 -5.28 -11.55
CA GLY A 154 -19.20 -4.49 -11.97
C GLY A 154 -18.34 -4.03 -10.79
N SER A 155 -18.97 -3.63 -9.69
CA SER A 155 -18.28 -3.22 -8.46
C SER A 155 -17.49 -4.37 -7.83
N ILE A 156 -18.05 -5.56 -7.75
CA ILE A 156 -17.36 -6.77 -7.28
C ILE A 156 -16.20 -7.09 -8.21
N GLY A 157 -16.42 -7.07 -9.53
CA GLY A 157 -15.41 -7.33 -10.54
C GLY A 157 -14.21 -6.38 -10.43
N ILE A 158 -14.43 -5.09 -10.18
CA ILE A 158 -13.35 -4.11 -10.02
C ILE A 158 -12.49 -4.42 -8.78
N ILE A 159 -13.11 -4.71 -7.63
CA ILE A 159 -12.34 -5.01 -6.41
C ILE A 159 -11.57 -6.31 -6.53
N LEU A 160 -12.23 -7.39 -7.00
CA LEU A 160 -11.55 -8.67 -7.20
C LEU A 160 -10.45 -8.57 -8.26
N GLY A 161 -10.72 -7.88 -9.37
CA GLY A 161 -9.75 -7.62 -10.42
C GLY A 161 -8.54 -6.83 -9.91
N SER A 162 -8.75 -5.82 -9.06
CA SER A 162 -7.66 -5.05 -8.44
C SER A 162 -6.76 -5.94 -7.58
N VAL A 163 -7.35 -6.80 -6.75
CA VAL A 163 -6.57 -7.75 -5.92
C VAL A 163 -5.81 -8.75 -6.80
N ALA A 164 -6.49 -9.33 -7.81
CA ALA A 164 -5.89 -10.28 -8.74
C ALA A 164 -4.71 -9.65 -9.51
N LEU A 165 -4.88 -8.44 -10.05
CA LEU A 165 -3.80 -7.71 -10.72
C LEU A 165 -2.61 -7.45 -9.79
N GLY A 166 -2.87 -7.08 -8.53
CA GLY A 166 -1.82 -6.91 -7.53
C GLY A 166 -1.00 -8.18 -7.30
N LEU A 167 -1.66 -9.33 -7.24
CA LEU A 167 -1.02 -10.63 -7.09
C LEU A 167 -0.25 -11.04 -8.35
N ILE A 168 -0.87 -10.95 -9.53
CA ILE A 168 -0.27 -11.31 -10.83
C ILE A 168 0.99 -10.48 -11.08
N PHE A 169 0.93 -9.17 -10.87
CA PHE A 169 2.06 -8.28 -11.09
C PHE A 169 3.27 -8.62 -10.20
N THR A 170 3.01 -9.10 -9.00
CA THR A 170 4.06 -9.56 -8.08
C THR A 170 4.68 -10.86 -8.56
N GLN A 171 3.88 -11.82 -9.02
CA GLN A 171 4.34 -13.11 -9.53
C GLN A 171 5.23 -12.95 -10.78
N PHE A 172 4.83 -12.11 -11.73
CA PHE A 172 5.62 -11.82 -12.94
C PHE A 172 7.01 -11.26 -12.62
N LYS A 173 7.10 -10.34 -11.65
CA LYS A 173 8.41 -9.81 -11.22
C LYS A 173 9.30 -10.83 -10.53
N LEU A 174 8.73 -11.80 -9.83
CA LEU A 174 9.49 -12.88 -9.18
C LEU A 174 10.03 -13.87 -10.22
N LYS A 175 9.20 -14.29 -11.18
CA LYS A 175 9.57 -15.23 -12.24
C LYS A 175 10.70 -14.68 -13.11
N ARG A 176 10.59 -13.43 -13.57
CA ARG A 176 11.60 -12.77 -14.40
C ARG A 176 12.98 -12.66 -13.71
N LYS A 177 13.00 -12.51 -12.37
CA LYS A 177 14.24 -12.49 -11.61
C LYS A 177 14.88 -13.88 -11.49
N GLY A 178 14.09 -14.94 -11.41
CA GLY A 178 14.57 -16.33 -11.41
C GLY A 178 15.19 -16.72 -12.76
N GLU A 179 14.58 -16.32 -13.86
CA GLU A 179 15.09 -16.60 -15.22
C GLU A 179 16.42 -15.89 -15.49
N THR A 180 16.56 -14.62 -15.08
CA THR A 180 17.83 -13.89 -15.25
C THR A 180 18.95 -14.42 -14.37
N ALA A 181 18.66 -14.92 -13.17
CA ALA A 181 19.65 -15.56 -12.31
C ALA A 181 20.14 -16.89 -12.91
N ASN A 182 19.24 -17.68 -13.48
CA ASN A 182 19.57 -18.95 -14.11
C ASN A 182 20.35 -18.75 -15.43
N ALA A 183 20.03 -17.71 -16.21
CA ALA A 183 20.74 -17.36 -17.44
C ALA A 183 22.15 -16.82 -17.21
N SER A 184 22.45 -16.27 -16.02
CA SER A 184 23.77 -15.75 -15.67
C SER A 184 24.74 -16.80 -15.09
N GLY A 185 24.34 -18.05 -14.98
CA GLY A 185 25.18 -19.16 -14.47
C GLY A 185 25.62 -18.99 -13.00
N LYS A 186 25.08 -18.02 -12.26
CA LYS A 186 25.32 -17.88 -10.84
C LYS A 186 24.42 -18.84 -10.08
N PRO A 187 24.97 -19.77 -9.27
CA PRO A 187 24.17 -20.62 -8.42
C PRO A 187 23.29 -19.71 -7.52
N ALA A 188 22.02 -20.08 -7.41
CA ALA A 188 21.13 -19.48 -6.42
C ALA A 188 21.80 -19.73 -5.05
N ILE A 189 22.26 -18.68 -4.42
CA ILE A 189 22.70 -18.76 -3.03
C ILE A 189 21.41 -18.76 -2.23
N ASP A 190 21.08 -19.95 -1.72
CA ASP A 190 20.00 -20.17 -0.77
C ASP A 190 20.19 -19.36 0.52
#